data_6769d43759bda6f7a6fa7b73e40584c3
#
_entry.id   6769d43759bda6f7a6fa7b73e40584c3
#
_cell.length_a   1.000
_cell.length_b   1.000
_cell.length_c   1.000
_cell.angle_alpha   90.00
_cell.angle_beta   90.00
_cell.angle_gamma   90.00
#
_symmetry.space_group_name_H-M   'P 1'
#
loop_
_entity.id
_entity.type
_entity.pdbx_description
1 polymer ?
#
loop_
_entity_poly.entity_id
_entity_poly.type
_entity_poly.pdbx_seq_one_letter_code
_entity_poly.pdbx_strand_id
1 'polypeptide(L)'
;EIVIQHISAAEAVELVRQAKKKSTKIHAEATPHHFTLTEDAVMEHGTMAKMNPPLRTEADRQAIIRGLQDGTIDLIATDHAPHADYEKAKPLTEAPSGIIGLETSLALGNEALVDTGELTMMQLLTCMTINPAKLYRLDAGYLAENGPADLVLFDPAKEWVPERFYSKSQNSPFLGQKLKGKVEYTICKGKVIFEA
;
A
#
# COMPACT_ATOMS: atom_id res chain seq x y z
N GLU A 1 15.03 -16.95 -1.96
CA GLU A 1 14.54 -15.57 -2.02
C GLU A 1 14.04 -15.17 -0.62
N ILE A 2 14.27 -13.94 -0.23
CA ILE A 2 13.84 -13.36 1.04
C ILE A 2 13.08 -12.08 0.74
N VAL A 3 11.94 -11.89 1.36
CA VAL A 3 11.16 -10.64 1.31
C VAL A 3 11.16 -10.02 2.71
N ILE A 4 11.64 -8.78 2.79
CA ILE A 4 11.55 -7.99 4.02
C ILE A 4 10.23 -7.24 3.96
N GLN A 5 9.30 -7.63 4.83
CA GLN A 5 7.93 -7.12 4.81
C GLN A 5 7.83 -5.74 5.47
N HIS A 6 6.88 -4.92 4.97
CA HIS A 6 6.40 -3.64 5.53
C HIS A 6 7.49 -2.77 6.19
N ILE A 7 8.55 -2.45 5.44
CA ILE A 7 9.66 -1.62 5.94
C ILE A 7 9.14 -0.24 6.34
N SER A 8 9.54 0.23 7.53
CA SER A 8 9.13 1.53 8.07
C SER A 8 10.29 2.50 8.39
N ALA A 9 11.52 2.02 8.50
CA ALA A 9 12.67 2.82 8.97
C ALA A 9 13.69 3.08 7.84
N ALA A 10 14.28 4.27 7.84
CA ALA A 10 15.31 4.68 6.88
C ALA A 10 16.53 3.75 6.91
N GLU A 11 16.96 3.34 8.11
CA GLU A 11 18.09 2.42 8.29
C GLU A 11 17.80 1.05 7.67
N ALA A 12 16.55 0.57 7.78
CA ALA A 12 16.13 -0.70 7.17
C ALA A 12 16.18 -0.61 5.63
N VAL A 13 15.73 0.51 5.05
CA VAL A 13 15.85 0.75 3.60
C VAL A 13 17.32 0.70 3.16
N GLU A 14 18.21 1.35 3.90
CA GLU A 14 19.64 1.36 3.56
C GLU A 14 20.27 -0.02 3.70
N LEU A 15 19.94 -0.79 4.74
CA LEU A 15 20.41 -2.17 4.90
C LEU A 15 19.96 -3.05 3.72
N VAL A 16 18.72 -2.94 3.26
CA VAL A 16 18.23 -3.65 2.08
C VAL A 16 18.98 -3.21 0.82
N ARG A 17 19.20 -1.91 0.63
CA ARG A 17 19.95 -1.37 -0.52
C ARG A 17 21.34 -1.97 -0.59
N GLN A 18 22.04 -2.08 0.55
CA GLN A 18 23.37 -2.69 0.60
C GLN A 18 23.33 -4.21 0.41
N ALA A 19 22.31 -4.88 0.95
CA ALA A 19 22.14 -6.32 0.79
C ALA A 19 21.85 -6.69 -0.68
N LYS A 20 21.06 -5.90 -1.39
CA LYS A 20 20.78 -6.09 -2.84
C LYS A 20 22.03 -5.96 -3.71
N LYS A 21 23.04 -5.17 -3.32
CA LYS A 21 24.33 -5.12 -4.03
C LYS A 21 25.08 -6.47 -3.99
N LYS A 22 24.77 -7.31 -3.00
CA LYS A 22 25.42 -8.62 -2.78
C LYS A 22 24.58 -9.79 -3.26
N SER A 23 23.27 -9.62 -3.42
CA SER A 23 22.35 -10.69 -3.81
C SER A 23 21.09 -10.16 -4.49
N THR A 24 20.72 -10.77 -5.60
CA THR A 24 19.45 -10.51 -6.32
C THR A 24 18.25 -11.25 -5.71
N LYS A 25 18.45 -12.00 -4.63
CA LYS A 25 17.42 -12.81 -3.96
C LYS A 25 16.79 -12.10 -2.76
N ILE A 26 17.08 -10.82 -2.59
CA ILE A 26 16.56 -10.00 -1.49
C ILE A 26 15.58 -9.01 -2.07
N HIS A 27 14.38 -9.00 -1.52
CA HIS A 27 13.28 -8.14 -1.91
C HIS A 27 12.75 -7.42 -0.69
N ALA A 28 12.06 -6.32 -0.90
CA ALA A 28 11.45 -5.55 0.16
C ALA A 28 10.11 -4.98 -0.28
N GLU A 29 9.22 -4.79 0.68
CA GLU A 29 7.93 -4.14 0.47
C GLU A 29 7.69 -2.99 1.43
N ALA A 30 6.91 -2.01 0.99
CA ALA A 30 6.36 -0.94 1.81
C ALA A 30 4.83 -0.98 1.78
N THR A 31 4.21 -0.40 2.80
CA THR A 31 2.75 -0.27 2.85
C THR A 31 2.32 1.16 2.53
N PRO A 32 1.08 1.37 2.04
CA PRO A 32 0.56 2.69 1.78
C PRO A 32 0.62 3.62 3.00
N HIS A 33 0.31 3.12 4.19
CA HIS A 33 0.36 3.94 5.39
C HIS A 33 1.77 4.39 5.78
N HIS A 34 2.83 3.64 5.44
CA HIS A 34 4.21 4.04 5.74
C HIS A 34 4.80 5.08 4.77
N PHE A 35 4.25 5.23 3.57
CA PHE A 35 4.67 6.32 2.68
C PHE A 35 3.67 7.50 2.65
N THR A 36 2.51 7.38 3.31
CA THR A 36 1.49 8.42 3.38
C THR A 36 1.50 9.16 4.72
N LEU A 37 1.65 8.44 5.84
CA LEU A 37 1.53 8.95 7.20
C LEU A 37 2.87 8.99 7.93
N THR A 38 2.96 9.87 8.93
CA THR A 38 4.04 9.91 9.92
C THR A 38 3.52 9.58 11.32
N GLU A 39 4.42 9.50 12.30
CA GLU A 39 4.07 9.26 13.71
C GLU A 39 3.10 10.31 14.27
N ASP A 40 3.07 11.51 13.70
CA ASP A 40 2.13 12.58 14.10
C ASP A 40 0.67 12.18 13.87
N ALA A 41 0.38 11.28 12.93
CA ALA A 41 -0.96 10.76 12.69
C ALA A 41 -1.58 10.08 13.92
N VAL A 42 -0.75 9.60 14.85
CA VAL A 42 -1.23 9.01 16.12
C VAL A 42 -1.95 10.06 16.99
N MET A 43 -1.52 11.32 16.94
CA MET A 43 -2.16 12.40 17.68
C MET A 43 -3.54 12.74 17.12
N GLU A 44 -3.75 12.59 15.82
CA GLU A 44 -5.00 12.90 15.13
C GLU A 44 -5.96 11.69 15.14
N HIS A 45 -5.44 10.50 14.83
CA HIS A 45 -6.25 9.30 14.58
C HIS A 45 -6.17 8.25 15.68
N GLY A 46 -5.36 8.47 16.74
CA GLY A 46 -5.24 7.57 17.88
C GLY A 46 -4.89 6.14 17.47
N THR A 47 -5.69 5.19 17.91
CA THR A 47 -5.50 3.76 17.63
C THR A 47 -5.62 3.41 16.14
N MET A 48 -6.32 4.21 15.32
CA MET A 48 -6.41 4.03 13.87
C MET A 48 -5.09 4.35 13.16
N ALA A 49 -4.13 4.99 13.83
CA ALA A 49 -2.75 5.17 13.35
C ALA A 49 -1.73 4.29 14.07
N LYS A 50 -2.19 3.35 14.92
CA LYS A 50 -1.31 2.38 15.58
C LYS A 50 -0.97 1.25 14.62
N MET A 51 0.28 1.23 14.14
CA MET A 51 0.81 0.24 13.20
C MET A 51 1.91 -0.63 13.83
N ASN A 52 2.20 -1.76 13.21
CA ASN A 52 3.37 -2.58 13.51
C ASN A 52 3.95 -3.16 12.21
N PRO A 53 5.13 -2.67 11.76
CA PRO A 53 5.98 -1.65 12.39
C PRO A 53 5.28 -0.29 12.54
N PRO A 54 5.69 0.52 13.53
CA PRO A 54 5.03 1.81 13.77
C PRO A 54 5.28 2.81 12.64
N LEU A 55 4.36 3.75 12.48
CA LEU A 55 4.61 4.97 11.74
C LEU A 55 5.82 5.69 12.35
N ARG A 56 6.62 6.35 11.51
CA ARG A 56 7.86 6.97 11.94
C ARG A 56 7.94 8.42 11.50
N THR A 57 9.13 8.98 11.57
CA THR A 57 9.40 10.38 11.21
C THR A 57 9.20 10.64 9.71
N GLU A 58 9.10 11.92 9.35
CA GLU A 58 9.08 12.34 7.95
C GLU A 58 10.34 11.90 7.20
N ALA A 59 11.50 11.89 7.86
CA ALA A 59 12.75 11.40 7.26
C ALA A 59 12.68 9.91 6.88
N ASP A 60 12.03 9.09 7.69
CA ASP A 60 11.77 7.68 7.41
C ASP A 60 10.79 7.51 6.25
N ARG A 61 9.68 8.26 6.27
CA ARG A 61 8.69 8.28 5.18
C ARG A 61 9.36 8.60 3.84
N GLN A 62 10.19 9.63 3.81
CA GLN A 62 10.94 10.02 2.62
C GLN A 62 11.96 8.96 2.18
N ALA A 63 12.57 8.23 3.12
CA ALA A 63 13.48 7.14 2.79
C ALA A 63 12.75 5.97 2.12
N ILE A 64 11.52 5.66 2.55
CA ILE A 64 10.66 4.66 1.89
C ILE A 64 10.34 5.07 0.46
N ILE A 65 9.93 6.34 0.25
CA ILE A 65 9.64 6.88 -1.09
C ILE A 65 10.87 6.76 -2.00
N ARG A 66 12.04 7.18 -1.52
CA ARG A 66 13.30 7.00 -2.28
C ARG A 66 13.63 5.53 -2.55
N GLY A 67 13.31 4.64 -1.61
CA GLY A 67 13.46 3.20 -1.79
C GLY A 67 12.58 2.63 -2.90
N LEU A 68 11.36 3.15 -3.07
CA LEU A 68 10.48 2.82 -4.19
C LEU A 68 11.00 3.40 -5.52
N GLN A 69 11.53 4.62 -5.50
CA GLN A 69 12.09 5.29 -6.68
C GLN A 69 13.30 4.55 -7.26
N ASP A 70 14.22 4.13 -6.40
CA ASP A 70 15.48 3.52 -6.82
C ASP A 70 15.44 1.99 -6.92
N GLY A 71 14.26 1.37 -6.64
CA GLY A 71 14.06 -0.09 -6.71
C GLY A 71 14.68 -0.85 -5.54
N THR A 72 15.08 -0.18 -4.47
CA THR A 72 15.44 -0.83 -3.21
C THR A 72 14.23 -1.54 -2.61
N ILE A 73 13.06 -0.92 -2.69
CA ILE A 73 11.76 -1.50 -2.35
C ILE A 73 11.08 -1.90 -3.64
N ASP A 74 10.74 -3.18 -3.78
CA ASP A 74 10.20 -3.77 -5.01
C ASP A 74 8.68 -3.74 -5.08
N LEU A 75 8.03 -3.81 -3.93
CA LEU A 75 6.61 -4.13 -3.81
C LEU A 75 5.89 -3.11 -2.94
N ILE A 76 4.62 -2.92 -3.24
CA ILE A 76 3.67 -2.26 -2.36
C ILE A 76 2.66 -3.31 -1.91
N ALA A 77 2.62 -3.57 -0.60
CA ALA A 77 1.68 -4.48 0.05
C ALA A 77 0.85 -3.71 1.08
N THR A 78 -0.35 -4.17 1.40
CA THR A 78 -1.29 -3.39 2.22
C THR A 78 -1.15 -3.62 3.72
N ASP A 79 -0.64 -4.78 4.12
CA ASP A 79 -0.71 -5.25 5.51
C ASP A 79 -2.14 -5.15 6.07
N HIS A 80 -3.12 -5.59 5.27
CA HIS A 80 -4.55 -5.48 5.58
C HIS A 80 -4.90 -6.25 6.85
N ALA A 81 -5.16 -5.51 7.94
CA ALA A 81 -5.40 -6.04 9.28
C ALA A 81 -6.76 -5.58 9.84
N PRO A 82 -7.84 -6.31 9.52
CA PRO A 82 -9.17 -6.00 10.04
C PRO A 82 -9.27 -6.32 11.54
N HIS A 83 -9.72 -5.33 12.31
CA HIS A 83 -9.99 -5.42 13.74
C HIS A 83 -11.40 -4.92 14.04
N ALA A 84 -12.04 -5.48 15.07
CA ALA A 84 -13.35 -5.04 15.50
C ALA A 84 -13.31 -3.65 16.17
N ASP A 85 -14.40 -2.91 16.07
CA ASP A 85 -14.49 -1.54 16.62
C ASP A 85 -14.18 -1.50 18.11
N TYR A 86 -14.67 -2.49 18.89
CA TYR A 86 -14.41 -2.56 20.33
C TYR A 86 -12.92 -2.85 20.66
N GLU A 87 -12.16 -3.45 19.75
CA GLU A 87 -10.73 -3.67 19.92
C GLU A 87 -9.95 -2.38 19.68
N LYS A 88 -10.34 -1.65 18.62
CA LYS A 88 -9.72 -0.36 18.28
C LYS A 88 -10.16 0.77 19.25
N ALA A 89 -11.28 0.61 19.94
CA ALA A 89 -11.74 1.56 20.98
C ALA A 89 -10.97 1.47 22.32
N LYS A 90 -10.09 0.48 22.49
CA LYS A 90 -9.24 0.36 23.68
C LYS A 90 -8.20 1.46 23.76
N PRO A 91 -7.58 1.69 24.93
CA PRO A 91 -6.43 2.57 25.06
C PRO A 91 -5.31 2.21 24.06
N LEU A 92 -4.52 3.19 23.66
CA LEU A 92 -3.45 3.00 22.67
C LEU A 92 -2.49 1.85 23.03
N THR A 93 -2.23 1.65 24.33
CA THR A 93 -1.35 0.57 24.84
C THR A 93 -1.94 -0.83 24.67
N GLU A 94 -3.27 -0.96 24.63
CA GLU A 94 -3.99 -2.24 24.61
C GLU A 94 -4.61 -2.58 23.25
N ALA A 95 -4.94 -1.55 22.44
CA ALA A 95 -5.53 -1.75 21.14
C ALA A 95 -4.57 -2.50 20.20
N PRO A 96 -5.07 -3.42 19.36
CA PRO A 96 -4.24 -4.09 18.37
C PRO A 96 -3.68 -3.09 17.35
N SER A 97 -2.48 -3.39 16.82
CA SER A 97 -1.88 -2.65 15.71
C SER A 97 -2.49 -3.08 14.38
N GLY A 98 -2.48 -2.18 13.41
CA GLY A 98 -2.91 -2.44 12.04
C GLY A 98 -4.22 -1.78 11.66
N ILE A 99 -4.38 -1.62 10.35
CA ILE A 99 -5.57 -1.06 9.69
C ILE A 99 -5.95 -1.90 8.47
N ILE A 100 -7.16 -1.71 7.97
CA ILE A 100 -7.53 -2.21 6.63
C ILE A 100 -6.89 -1.30 5.57
N GLY A 101 -6.46 -1.86 4.44
CA GLY A 101 -5.74 -1.11 3.42
C GLY A 101 -6.01 -1.51 1.97
N LEU A 102 -6.76 -2.60 1.71
CA LEU A 102 -6.96 -3.10 0.34
C LEU A 102 -7.67 -2.08 -0.56
N GLU A 103 -8.71 -1.44 -0.05
CA GLU A 103 -9.59 -0.58 -0.85
C GLU A 103 -9.04 0.83 -1.06
N THR A 104 -8.06 1.26 -0.26
CA THR A 104 -7.45 2.60 -0.33
C THR A 104 -6.06 2.60 -0.94
N SER A 105 -5.43 1.43 -1.11
CA SER A 105 -4.00 1.31 -1.45
C SER A 105 -3.63 2.00 -2.77
N LEU A 106 -4.45 1.84 -3.83
CA LEU A 106 -4.18 2.43 -5.14
C LEU A 106 -4.38 3.95 -5.12
N ALA A 107 -5.43 4.44 -4.44
CA ALA A 107 -5.69 5.87 -4.28
C ALA A 107 -4.56 6.55 -3.49
N LEU A 108 -4.14 5.97 -2.36
CA LEU A 108 -3.03 6.49 -1.56
C LEU A 108 -1.70 6.50 -2.34
N GLY A 109 -1.43 5.44 -3.11
CA GLY A 109 -0.27 5.40 -3.99
C GLY A 109 -0.34 6.47 -5.09
N ASN A 110 -1.52 6.71 -5.67
CA ASN A 110 -1.73 7.76 -6.65
C ASN A 110 -1.47 9.15 -6.04
N GLU A 111 -2.08 9.47 -4.90
CA GLU A 111 -1.92 10.78 -4.26
C GLU A 111 -0.49 11.00 -3.72
N ALA A 112 0.04 10.04 -2.96
CA ALA A 112 1.30 10.24 -2.26
C ALA A 112 2.53 10.10 -3.15
N LEU A 113 2.44 9.38 -4.27
CA LEU A 113 3.60 9.05 -5.09
C LEU A 113 3.49 9.60 -6.53
N VAL A 114 2.30 9.54 -7.15
CA VAL A 114 2.15 9.96 -8.55
C VAL A 114 1.82 11.44 -8.65
N ASP A 115 0.83 11.93 -7.92
CA ASP A 115 0.44 13.35 -7.96
C ASP A 115 1.55 14.26 -7.43
N THR A 116 2.39 13.78 -6.53
CA THR A 116 3.56 14.50 -6.02
C THR A 116 4.76 14.45 -6.97
N GLY A 117 4.70 13.61 -8.01
CA GLY A 117 5.80 13.44 -8.97
C GLY A 117 6.94 12.54 -8.48
N GLU A 118 6.77 11.85 -7.36
CA GLU A 118 7.78 10.92 -6.80
C GLU A 118 7.92 9.66 -7.66
N LEU A 119 6.81 9.14 -8.18
CA LEU A 119 6.78 8.03 -9.13
C LEU A 119 5.92 8.37 -10.35
N THR A 120 6.19 7.72 -11.46
CA THR A 120 5.22 7.64 -12.55
C THR A 120 4.12 6.63 -12.21
N MET A 121 2.94 6.76 -12.84
CA MET A 121 1.86 5.76 -12.70
C MET A 121 2.36 4.34 -13.04
N MET A 122 3.18 4.18 -14.06
CA MET A 122 3.72 2.88 -14.44
C MET A 122 4.65 2.28 -13.37
N GLN A 123 5.43 3.11 -12.68
CA GLN A 123 6.26 2.64 -11.56
C GLN A 123 5.39 2.19 -10.39
N LEU A 124 4.37 2.97 -10.00
CA LEU A 124 3.40 2.59 -8.97
C LEU A 124 2.75 1.24 -9.31
N LEU A 125 2.18 1.12 -10.52
CA LEU A 125 1.51 -0.11 -10.95
C LEU A 125 2.48 -1.29 -11.03
N THR A 126 3.73 -1.07 -11.43
CA THR A 126 4.77 -2.11 -11.45
C THR A 126 5.00 -2.70 -10.05
N CYS A 127 5.07 -1.85 -9.01
CA CYS A 127 5.22 -2.29 -7.62
C CYS A 127 3.99 -3.03 -7.08
N MET A 128 2.80 -2.79 -7.65
CA MET A 128 1.54 -3.39 -7.19
C MET A 128 1.09 -4.61 -8.02
N THR A 129 1.70 -4.85 -9.20
CA THR A 129 1.23 -5.89 -10.13
C THR A 129 2.35 -6.82 -10.58
N ILE A 130 3.19 -6.41 -11.56
CA ILE A 130 4.15 -7.32 -12.19
C ILE A 130 5.29 -7.74 -11.26
N ASN A 131 5.74 -6.86 -10.36
CA ASN A 131 6.80 -7.22 -9.41
C ASN A 131 6.33 -8.30 -8.43
N PRO A 132 5.19 -8.16 -7.71
CA PRO A 132 4.69 -9.25 -6.87
C PRO A 132 4.36 -10.51 -7.68
N ALA A 133 3.79 -10.36 -8.89
CA ALA A 133 3.51 -11.52 -9.73
C ALA A 133 4.78 -12.32 -10.08
N LYS A 134 5.86 -11.66 -10.47
CA LYS A 134 7.15 -12.30 -10.74
C LYS A 134 7.74 -12.96 -9.50
N LEU A 135 7.73 -12.25 -8.36
CA LEU A 135 8.30 -12.74 -7.11
C LEU A 135 7.60 -14.02 -6.62
N TYR A 136 6.27 -14.00 -6.64
CA TYR A 136 5.44 -15.12 -6.19
C TYR A 136 5.10 -16.12 -7.30
N ARG A 137 5.65 -15.91 -8.52
CA ARG A 137 5.47 -16.81 -9.69
C ARG A 137 4.00 -16.97 -10.07
N LEU A 138 3.26 -15.88 -10.05
CA LEU A 138 1.86 -15.82 -10.47
C LEU A 138 1.77 -15.52 -11.97
N ASP A 139 0.84 -16.17 -12.65
CA ASP A 139 0.50 -15.83 -14.04
C ASP A 139 -0.48 -14.65 -14.05
N ALA A 140 0.03 -13.47 -13.72
CA ALA A 140 -0.75 -12.24 -13.53
C ALA A 140 0.13 -10.99 -13.71
N GLY A 141 -0.49 -9.80 -13.61
CA GLY A 141 0.19 -8.52 -13.55
C GLY A 141 0.67 -7.98 -14.90
N TYR A 142 0.15 -8.50 -16.02
CA TYR A 142 0.49 -8.05 -17.37
C TYR A 142 -0.75 -8.05 -18.27
N LEU A 143 -0.66 -7.30 -19.38
CA LEU A 143 -1.64 -7.30 -20.46
C LEU A 143 -0.98 -7.88 -21.71
N ALA A 144 -1.55 -8.95 -22.26
CA ALA A 144 -1.10 -9.56 -23.49
C ALA A 144 -2.27 -10.21 -24.24
N GLU A 145 -2.10 -10.36 -25.55
CA GLU A 145 -3.02 -11.15 -26.36
C GLU A 145 -3.05 -12.60 -25.85
N ASN A 146 -4.23 -13.14 -25.65
CA ASN A 146 -4.46 -14.47 -25.02
C ASN A 146 -3.96 -14.60 -23.57
N GLY A 147 -3.61 -13.50 -22.90
CA GLY A 147 -3.26 -13.48 -21.49
C GLY A 147 -4.49 -13.53 -20.57
N PRO A 148 -4.26 -13.55 -19.25
CA PRO A 148 -5.35 -13.50 -18.26
C PRO A 148 -6.23 -12.26 -18.44
N ALA A 149 -7.54 -12.45 -18.46
CA ALA A 149 -8.50 -11.33 -18.52
C ALA A 149 -8.84 -10.84 -17.10
N ASP A 150 -7.79 -10.47 -16.34
CA ASP A 150 -7.86 -9.90 -15.00
C ASP A 150 -7.43 -8.43 -15.06
N LEU A 151 -8.41 -7.53 -15.00
CA LEU A 151 -8.24 -6.12 -15.33
C LEU A 151 -8.85 -5.24 -14.26
N VAL A 152 -8.26 -4.06 -14.08
CA VAL A 152 -8.83 -2.96 -13.30
C VAL A 152 -8.92 -1.73 -14.19
N LEU A 153 -10.10 -1.08 -14.22
CA LEU A 153 -10.27 0.24 -14.80
C LEU A 153 -10.20 1.25 -13.68
N PHE A 154 -9.22 2.13 -13.76
CA PHE A 154 -8.89 3.10 -12.74
C PHE A 154 -8.90 4.51 -13.32
N ASP A 155 -9.63 5.42 -12.69
CA ASP A 155 -9.59 6.85 -13.00
C ASP A 155 -8.70 7.56 -11.98
N PRO A 156 -7.48 7.98 -12.34
CA PRO A 156 -6.55 8.63 -11.42
C PRO A 156 -6.96 10.05 -11.01
N ALA A 157 -7.89 10.67 -11.75
CA ALA A 157 -8.35 12.04 -11.47
C ALA A 157 -9.61 12.10 -10.62
N LYS A 158 -10.35 11.00 -10.52
CA LYS A 158 -11.65 10.97 -9.83
C LYS A 158 -11.48 11.08 -8.32
N GLU A 159 -12.12 12.08 -7.73
CA GLU A 159 -12.22 12.24 -6.28
C GLU A 159 -13.39 11.42 -5.72
N TRP A 160 -13.19 10.87 -4.54
CA TRP A 160 -14.21 10.10 -3.83
C TRP A 160 -13.96 10.10 -2.32
N VAL A 161 -14.99 9.76 -1.56
CA VAL A 161 -14.91 9.63 -0.10
C VAL A 161 -15.37 8.22 0.27
N PRO A 162 -14.54 7.39 0.90
CA PRO A 162 -14.98 6.11 1.43
C PRO A 162 -15.87 6.32 2.66
N GLU A 163 -17.18 6.25 2.47
CA GLU A 163 -18.16 6.30 3.56
C GLU A 163 -18.27 4.96 4.29
N ARG A 164 -17.91 3.88 3.60
CA ARG A 164 -17.89 2.52 4.10
C ARG A 164 -16.96 1.66 3.24
N PHE A 165 -16.31 0.68 3.86
CA PHE A 165 -15.52 -0.34 3.18
C PHE A 165 -16.29 -1.66 3.00
N TYR A 166 -15.96 -2.42 1.98
CA TYR A 166 -16.44 -3.80 1.78
C TYR A 166 -15.88 -4.77 2.83
N SER A 167 -14.73 -4.45 3.40
CA SER A 167 -14.20 -5.17 4.57
C SER A 167 -15.26 -5.25 5.67
N LYS A 168 -15.28 -6.35 6.41
CA LYS A 168 -16.14 -6.50 7.60
C LYS A 168 -15.80 -5.47 8.69
N SER A 169 -14.55 -5.03 8.74
CA SER A 169 -14.05 -3.99 9.64
C SER A 169 -13.91 -2.66 8.94
N GLN A 170 -14.01 -1.57 9.71
CA GLN A 170 -13.90 -0.19 9.23
C GLN A 170 -12.68 0.54 9.80
N ASN A 171 -11.72 -0.19 10.39
CA ASN A 171 -10.58 0.37 11.11
C ASN A 171 -9.54 0.97 10.16
N SER A 172 -9.79 2.19 9.73
CA SER A 172 -8.91 2.96 8.84
C SER A 172 -8.98 4.45 9.16
N PRO A 173 -7.84 5.16 9.23
CA PRO A 173 -7.84 6.62 9.36
C PRO A 173 -8.34 7.33 8.10
N PHE A 174 -8.43 6.60 6.98
CA PHE A 174 -8.89 7.14 5.69
C PHE A 174 -10.40 7.06 5.50
N LEU A 175 -11.16 6.47 6.42
CA LEU A 175 -12.61 6.46 6.38
C LEU A 175 -13.14 7.91 6.48
N GLY A 176 -14.01 8.32 5.57
CA GLY A 176 -14.52 9.68 5.49
C GLY A 176 -13.52 10.73 4.94
N GLN A 177 -12.29 10.34 4.62
CA GLN A 177 -11.31 11.22 3.99
C GLN A 177 -11.56 11.30 2.48
N LYS A 178 -11.36 12.49 1.91
CA LYS A 178 -11.40 12.64 0.45
C LYS A 178 -10.12 12.06 -0.15
N LEU A 179 -10.26 11.11 -1.06
CA LEU A 179 -9.19 10.45 -1.78
C LEU A 179 -9.32 10.72 -3.29
N LYS A 180 -8.18 10.70 -4.00
CA LYS A 180 -8.10 10.86 -5.44
C LYS A 180 -7.56 9.59 -6.10
N GLY A 181 -8.27 9.16 -7.13
CA GLY A 181 -8.02 7.90 -7.81
C GLY A 181 -9.03 6.84 -7.39
N LYS A 182 -9.93 6.48 -8.32
CA LYS A 182 -11.00 5.54 -8.05
C LYS A 182 -10.96 4.37 -9.03
N VAL A 183 -11.10 3.16 -8.49
CA VAL A 183 -11.37 1.97 -9.31
C VAL A 183 -12.83 2.02 -9.75
N GLU A 184 -13.06 1.98 -11.06
CA GLU A 184 -14.39 2.00 -11.65
C GLU A 184 -14.91 0.58 -11.90
N TYR A 185 -14.03 -0.30 -12.41
CA TYR A 185 -14.36 -1.70 -12.68
C TYR A 185 -13.23 -2.62 -12.26
N THR A 186 -13.61 -3.79 -11.75
CA THR A 186 -12.69 -4.92 -11.59
C THR A 186 -13.24 -6.10 -12.40
N ILE A 187 -12.39 -6.64 -13.26
CA ILE A 187 -12.70 -7.79 -14.12
C ILE A 187 -11.80 -8.94 -13.68
N CYS A 188 -12.40 -10.10 -13.43
CA CYS A 188 -11.69 -11.31 -13.09
C CYS A 188 -12.12 -12.45 -14.04
N LYS A 189 -11.16 -13.07 -14.70
CA LYS A 189 -11.40 -14.14 -15.70
C LYS A 189 -12.45 -13.72 -16.73
N GLY A 190 -12.34 -12.47 -17.22
CA GLY A 190 -13.25 -11.91 -18.21
C GLY A 190 -14.64 -11.53 -17.73
N LYS A 191 -14.90 -11.57 -16.42
CA LYS A 191 -16.20 -11.19 -15.83
C LYS A 191 -16.04 -9.94 -14.98
N VAL A 192 -16.92 -8.96 -15.13
CA VAL A 192 -17.02 -7.83 -14.21
C VAL A 192 -17.49 -8.37 -12.86
N ILE A 193 -16.68 -8.17 -11.82
CA ILE A 193 -16.94 -8.59 -10.44
C ILE A 193 -17.16 -7.40 -9.50
N PHE A 194 -16.82 -6.20 -9.96
CA PHE A 194 -17.04 -4.96 -9.25
C PHE A 194 -17.30 -3.83 -10.26
N GLU A 195 -18.25 -2.96 -9.94
CA GLU A 195 -18.58 -1.71 -10.62
C GLU A 195 -18.86 -0.66 -9.53
N ALA A 196 -18.25 0.57 -9.66
CA ALA A 196 -18.22 1.61 -8.63
C ALA A 196 -19.45 2.51 -8.63
#